data_2de5616af939ae5e5463f84aed560cdf
#
_entry.id   2de5616af939ae5e5463f84aed560cdf
#
_cell.length_a   1.000
_cell.length_b   1.000
_cell.length_c   1.000
_cell.angle_alpha   90.00
_cell.angle_beta   90.00
_cell.angle_gamma   90.00
#
_symmetry.space_group_name_H-M   'P 1'
#
loop_
_entity.id
_entity.type
_entity.pdbx_description
1 polymer ?
#
loop_
_entity_poly.entity_id
_entity_poly.type
_entity_poly.pdbx_seq_one_letter_code
_entity_poly.pdbx_strand_id
1 'polypeptide(L)'
;AIMMPNVPQYPVAVAAVLRAGFVVVNVNPLYTARELEHQLKDSGATAIVILENFAHTLSEIVDHTAVQHVVMASMGDLLGTFYGRWITFAVRHLAKMVPAYELPLSHGRKVVSFKKALALGERRTLAPSQATLDSIAFLQYTGGTTGLSKGAVLTHRCIVAATLQAEAWFTPALAKVGDLSRANSIAALPLYHIFALTLCLLAIRQGSSLTLIPNPRDIPKFVEVLKKRPFHMLPAVNTLFN
;
A
#
# COMPACT_ATOMS: atom_id res chain seq x y z
N ALA A 1 1.31 5.71 -8.67
CA ALA A 1 0.13 5.29 -7.88
C ALA A 1 0.36 3.92 -7.25
N ILE A 2 -0.26 3.65 -6.10
CA ILE A 2 -0.23 2.34 -5.42
C ILE A 2 -1.65 1.92 -5.11
N MET A 3 -2.12 0.83 -5.72
CA MET A 3 -3.49 0.32 -5.58
C MET A 3 -3.48 -1.12 -5.04
N MET A 4 -3.39 -1.26 -3.74
CA MET A 4 -3.33 -2.56 -3.06
C MET A 4 -3.99 -2.47 -1.67
N PRO A 5 -4.56 -3.56 -1.14
CA PRO A 5 -4.97 -3.65 0.26
C PRO A 5 -3.73 -3.83 1.16
N ASN A 6 -3.95 -4.16 2.43
CA ASN A 6 -2.87 -4.40 3.38
C ASN A 6 -2.12 -5.72 3.07
N VAL A 7 -1.20 -5.65 2.14
CA VAL A 7 -0.31 -6.76 1.74
C VAL A 7 1.15 -6.34 1.89
N PRO A 8 2.10 -7.28 2.08
CA PRO A 8 3.52 -6.94 2.28
C PRO A 8 4.13 -6.10 1.17
N GLN A 9 3.62 -6.21 -0.06
CA GLN A 9 4.08 -5.43 -1.21
C GLN A 9 3.80 -3.93 -1.05
N TYR A 10 2.77 -3.54 -0.25
CA TYR A 10 2.39 -2.14 -0.09
C TYR A 10 3.52 -1.29 0.54
N PRO A 11 4.02 -1.61 1.75
CA PRO A 11 5.10 -0.83 2.36
C PRO A 11 6.40 -0.89 1.55
N VAL A 12 6.68 -2.00 0.87
CA VAL A 12 7.84 -2.11 -0.04
C VAL A 12 7.71 -1.15 -1.21
N ALA A 13 6.53 -1.07 -1.84
CA ALA A 13 6.28 -0.14 -2.94
C ALA A 13 6.38 1.33 -2.48
N VAL A 14 5.80 1.69 -1.32
CA VAL A 14 5.92 3.03 -0.74
C VAL A 14 7.39 3.40 -0.52
N ALA A 15 8.16 2.52 0.14
CA ALA A 15 9.56 2.77 0.40
C ALA A 15 10.38 2.92 -0.89
N ALA A 16 10.12 2.08 -1.90
CA ALA A 16 10.80 2.13 -3.18
C ALA A 16 10.54 3.45 -3.92
N VAL A 17 9.28 3.89 -3.99
CA VAL A 17 8.88 5.14 -4.66
C VAL A 17 9.51 6.35 -3.97
N LEU A 18 9.42 6.45 -2.64
CA LEU A 18 9.97 7.57 -1.88
C LEU A 18 11.50 7.61 -1.96
N ARG A 19 12.19 6.46 -1.84
CA ARG A 19 13.65 6.39 -1.95
C ARG A 19 14.15 6.76 -3.33
N ALA A 20 13.36 6.52 -4.37
CA ALA A 20 13.68 6.93 -5.74
C ALA A 20 13.37 8.42 -6.00
N GLY A 21 12.85 9.16 -5.02
CA GLY A 21 12.52 10.59 -5.15
C GLY A 21 11.20 10.85 -5.87
N PHE A 22 10.34 9.86 -6.01
CA PHE A 22 9.03 10.01 -6.62
C PHE A 22 7.93 10.26 -5.59
N VAL A 23 6.79 10.75 -6.07
CA VAL A 23 5.59 11.01 -5.27
C VAL A 23 4.71 9.76 -5.23
N VAL A 24 4.22 9.40 -4.06
CA VAL A 24 3.25 8.31 -3.88
C VAL A 24 1.83 8.86 -4.00
N VAL A 25 1.01 8.23 -4.84
CA VAL A 25 -0.43 8.46 -4.92
C VAL A 25 -1.12 7.23 -4.35
N ASN A 26 -1.68 7.35 -3.15
CA ASN A 26 -2.41 6.24 -2.51
C ASN A 26 -3.78 6.09 -3.14
N VAL A 27 -4.10 4.89 -3.64
CA VAL A 27 -5.36 4.57 -4.32
C VAL A 27 -6.16 3.55 -3.52
N ASN A 28 -7.44 3.84 -3.32
CA ASN A 28 -8.35 2.86 -2.74
C ASN A 28 -8.58 1.70 -3.73
N PRO A 29 -8.23 0.45 -3.39
CA PRO A 29 -8.41 -0.69 -4.29
C PRO A 29 -9.88 -1.00 -4.62
N LEU A 30 -10.82 -0.45 -3.87
CA LEU A 30 -12.26 -0.64 -4.10
C LEU A 30 -12.88 0.47 -4.98
N TYR A 31 -12.08 1.35 -5.55
CA TYR A 31 -12.59 2.37 -6.47
C TYR A 31 -13.20 1.74 -7.72
N THR A 32 -14.27 2.36 -8.19
CA THR A 32 -14.83 2.11 -9.52
C THR A 32 -13.85 2.59 -10.61
N ALA A 33 -14.03 2.12 -11.83
CA ALA A 33 -13.24 2.56 -12.99
C ALA A 33 -13.23 4.10 -13.13
N ARG A 34 -14.39 4.75 -12.97
CA ARG A 34 -14.54 6.20 -13.03
C ARG A 34 -13.74 6.95 -11.93
N GLU A 35 -13.76 6.47 -10.70
CA GLU A 35 -13.02 7.06 -9.58
C GLU A 35 -11.52 6.90 -9.77
N LEU A 36 -11.09 5.71 -10.24
CA LEU A 36 -9.69 5.44 -10.55
C LEU A 36 -9.19 6.32 -11.70
N GLU A 37 -9.97 6.44 -12.78
CA GLU A 37 -9.64 7.29 -13.92
C GLU A 37 -9.46 8.75 -13.49
N HIS A 38 -10.42 9.26 -12.71
CA HIS A 38 -10.33 10.62 -12.18
C HIS A 38 -9.04 10.82 -11.38
N GLN A 39 -8.75 9.94 -10.43
CA GLN A 39 -7.58 10.08 -9.56
C GLN A 39 -6.27 9.98 -10.34
N LEU A 40 -6.15 9.06 -11.31
CA LEU A 40 -4.95 8.90 -12.11
C LEU A 40 -4.72 10.11 -13.04
N LYS A 41 -5.79 10.69 -13.59
CA LYS A 41 -5.71 11.91 -14.42
C LYS A 41 -5.33 13.13 -13.58
N ASP A 42 -6.02 13.35 -12.47
CA ASP A 42 -5.81 14.51 -11.61
C ASP A 42 -4.41 14.52 -10.97
N SER A 43 -3.93 13.34 -10.53
CA SER A 43 -2.59 13.20 -9.97
C SER A 43 -1.46 13.21 -11.00
N GLY A 44 -1.76 13.03 -12.28
CA GLY A 44 -0.77 12.89 -13.35
C GLY A 44 0.13 11.64 -13.18
N ALA A 45 -0.36 10.59 -12.51
CA ALA A 45 0.42 9.39 -12.25
C ALA A 45 0.84 8.69 -13.56
N THR A 46 2.15 8.50 -13.74
CA THR A 46 2.73 7.83 -14.93
C THR A 46 3.06 6.36 -14.68
N ALA A 47 3.04 5.92 -13.42
CA ALA A 47 3.27 4.55 -13.03
C ALA A 47 2.24 4.10 -11.97
N ILE A 48 1.91 2.81 -12.01
CA ILE A 48 1.05 2.21 -10.99
C ILE A 48 1.61 0.86 -10.53
N VAL A 49 1.66 0.66 -9.19
CA VAL A 49 1.86 -0.64 -8.58
C VAL A 49 0.49 -1.15 -8.12
N ILE A 50 0.03 -2.24 -8.68
CA ILE A 50 -1.34 -2.72 -8.47
C ILE A 50 -1.37 -4.21 -8.17
N LEU A 51 -2.24 -4.63 -7.24
CA LEU A 51 -2.50 -6.05 -7.04
C LEU A 51 -3.42 -6.57 -8.15
N GLU A 52 -3.10 -7.72 -8.71
CA GLU A 52 -3.80 -8.32 -9.87
C GLU A 52 -5.32 -8.48 -9.68
N ASN A 53 -5.77 -8.57 -8.44
CA ASN A 53 -7.19 -8.63 -8.08
C ASN A 53 -7.98 -7.40 -8.57
N PHE A 54 -7.31 -6.29 -8.80
CA PHE A 54 -7.89 -5.00 -9.21
C PHE A 54 -7.47 -4.59 -10.63
N ALA A 55 -6.73 -5.45 -11.33
CA ALA A 55 -6.22 -5.16 -12.66
C ALA A 55 -7.34 -4.99 -13.70
N HIS A 56 -8.47 -5.65 -13.51
CA HIS A 56 -9.66 -5.47 -14.35
C HIS A 56 -10.14 -4.01 -14.36
N THR A 57 -10.29 -3.39 -13.18
CA THR A 57 -10.68 -1.98 -13.08
C THR A 57 -9.68 -1.04 -13.78
N LEU A 58 -8.38 -1.34 -13.70
CA LEU A 58 -7.37 -0.58 -14.44
C LEU A 58 -7.47 -0.78 -15.94
N SER A 59 -7.74 -2.01 -16.39
CA SER A 59 -7.82 -2.31 -17.83
C SER A 59 -8.92 -1.55 -18.56
N GLU A 60 -9.99 -1.17 -17.87
CA GLU A 60 -11.09 -0.40 -18.44
C GLU A 60 -10.72 1.05 -18.76
N ILE A 61 -9.70 1.62 -18.05
CA ILE A 61 -9.47 3.07 -18.08
C ILE A 61 -8.02 3.46 -18.41
N VAL A 62 -7.12 2.50 -18.43
CA VAL A 62 -5.68 2.81 -18.49
C VAL A 62 -5.28 3.59 -19.75
N ASP A 63 -5.95 3.40 -20.87
CA ASP A 63 -5.72 4.14 -22.12
C ASP A 63 -6.19 5.60 -22.05
N HIS A 64 -7.02 5.94 -21.10
CA HIS A 64 -7.46 7.31 -20.85
C HIS A 64 -6.56 8.06 -19.84
N THR A 65 -5.46 7.46 -19.41
CA THR A 65 -4.56 7.99 -18.38
C THR A 65 -3.13 8.17 -18.88
N ALA A 66 -2.29 8.85 -18.11
CA ALA A 66 -0.87 9.00 -18.38
C ALA A 66 -0.02 7.78 -17.95
N VAL A 67 -0.64 6.69 -17.49
CA VAL A 67 0.07 5.51 -16.97
C VAL A 67 0.79 4.76 -18.09
N GLN A 68 2.12 4.77 -18.03
CA GLN A 68 3.01 4.07 -18.96
C GLN A 68 3.67 2.84 -18.33
N HIS A 69 3.76 2.78 -16.99
CA HIS A 69 4.42 1.69 -16.28
C HIS A 69 3.47 1.03 -15.30
N VAL A 70 3.25 -0.27 -15.47
CA VAL A 70 2.42 -1.06 -14.55
C VAL A 70 3.28 -2.13 -13.90
N VAL A 71 3.37 -2.10 -12.57
CA VAL A 71 3.97 -3.16 -11.78
C VAL A 71 2.87 -4.01 -11.18
N MET A 72 2.69 -5.22 -11.71
CA MET A 72 1.65 -6.15 -11.31
C MET A 72 2.10 -7.01 -10.14
N ALA A 73 1.48 -6.84 -8.98
CA ALA A 73 1.72 -7.65 -7.80
C ALA A 73 0.70 -8.80 -7.69
N SER A 74 1.14 -9.94 -7.17
CA SER A 74 0.28 -11.06 -6.80
C SER A 74 0.28 -11.27 -5.30
N MET A 75 -0.79 -11.82 -4.73
CA MET A 75 -0.97 -11.98 -3.28
C MET A 75 0.21 -12.74 -2.62
N GLY A 76 0.79 -13.70 -3.33
CA GLY A 76 1.88 -14.54 -2.83
C GLY A 76 3.31 -14.03 -3.08
N ASP A 77 3.52 -12.85 -3.68
CA ASP A 77 4.84 -12.46 -4.19
C ASP A 77 5.94 -12.39 -3.12
N LEU A 78 5.65 -11.98 -1.90
CA LEU A 78 6.60 -11.87 -0.79
C LEU A 78 6.42 -12.94 0.29
N LEU A 79 5.69 -14.03 -0.01
CA LEU A 79 5.44 -15.13 0.92
C LEU A 79 6.36 -16.34 0.70
N GLY A 80 7.53 -16.14 0.08
CA GLY A 80 8.47 -17.20 -0.26
C GLY A 80 8.10 -17.92 -1.56
N THR A 81 8.94 -18.90 -1.95
CA THR A 81 8.81 -19.53 -3.28
C THR A 81 7.62 -20.48 -3.38
N PHE A 82 7.58 -21.52 -2.53
CA PHE A 82 6.53 -22.54 -2.60
C PHE A 82 5.19 -22.05 -2.08
N TYR A 83 5.18 -21.50 -0.86
CA TYR A 83 3.96 -21.00 -0.23
C TYR A 83 3.35 -19.83 -1.01
N GLY A 84 4.18 -18.90 -1.48
CA GLY A 84 3.72 -17.77 -2.29
C GLY A 84 3.11 -18.21 -3.63
N ARG A 85 3.70 -19.22 -4.30
CA ARG A 85 3.12 -19.77 -5.54
C ARG A 85 1.78 -20.46 -5.27
N TRP A 86 1.69 -21.22 -4.19
CA TRP A 86 0.44 -21.84 -3.76
C TRP A 86 -0.64 -20.81 -3.46
N ILE A 87 -0.33 -19.77 -2.70
CA ILE A 87 -1.29 -18.69 -2.40
C ILE A 87 -1.76 -18.01 -3.69
N THR A 88 -0.85 -17.65 -4.59
CA THR A 88 -1.22 -17.05 -5.87
C THR A 88 -2.14 -17.97 -6.69
N PHE A 89 -1.85 -19.25 -6.76
CA PHE A 89 -2.69 -20.24 -7.43
C PHE A 89 -4.07 -20.32 -6.77
N ALA A 90 -4.13 -20.44 -5.44
CA ALA A 90 -5.37 -20.54 -4.70
C ALA A 90 -6.26 -19.29 -4.90
N VAL A 91 -5.68 -18.09 -4.86
CA VAL A 91 -6.39 -16.82 -5.07
C VAL A 91 -6.94 -16.72 -6.50
N ARG A 92 -6.17 -17.13 -7.51
CA ARG A 92 -6.60 -17.08 -8.92
C ARG A 92 -7.63 -18.14 -9.27
N HIS A 93 -7.38 -19.39 -8.88
CA HIS A 93 -8.11 -20.54 -9.43
C HIS A 93 -9.13 -21.13 -8.46
N LEU A 94 -8.85 -21.19 -7.17
CA LEU A 94 -9.75 -21.75 -6.17
C LEU A 94 -10.74 -20.70 -5.67
N ALA A 95 -10.23 -19.56 -5.21
CA ALA A 95 -11.06 -18.46 -4.70
C ALA A 95 -11.65 -17.59 -5.81
N LYS A 96 -11.12 -17.67 -7.05
CA LYS A 96 -11.55 -16.88 -8.22
C LYS A 96 -11.61 -15.37 -7.93
N MET A 97 -10.65 -14.87 -7.13
CA MET A 97 -10.60 -13.47 -6.71
C MET A 97 -9.87 -12.55 -7.69
N VAL A 98 -9.39 -13.08 -8.81
CA VAL A 98 -8.77 -12.31 -9.89
C VAL A 98 -9.68 -12.40 -11.11
N PRO A 99 -10.49 -11.35 -11.39
CA PRO A 99 -11.27 -11.27 -12.62
C PRO A 99 -10.35 -11.31 -13.85
N ALA A 100 -10.87 -11.79 -14.97
CA ALA A 100 -10.14 -11.73 -16.24
C ALA A 100 -9.86 -10.27 -16.61
N TYR A 101 -8.65 -9.98 -17.04
CA TYR A 101 -8.24 -8.66 -17.50
C TYR A 101 -7.24 -8.77 -18.64
N GLU A 102 -7.25 -7.78 -19.49
CA GLU A 102 -6.26 -7.59 -20.53
C GLU A 102 -5.78 -6.14 -20.49
N LEU A 103 -4.50 -5.94 -20.18
CA LEU A 103 -3.93 -4.60 -20.15
C LEU A 103 -3.38 -4.28 -21.56
N PRO A 104 -3.95 -3.28 -22.23
CA PRO A 104 -3.46 -2.89 -23.53
C PRO A 104 -2.02 -2.38 -23.44
N LEU A 105 -1.15 -2.85 -24.33
CA LEU A 105 0.24 -2.41 -24.46
C LEU A 105 0.39 -1.20 -25.39
N SER A 106 -0.72 -0.52 -25.66
CA SER A 106 -0.77 0.71 -26.43
C SER A 106 0.17 1.78 -25.86
N HIS A 107 0.57 2.72 -26.69
CA HIS A 107 1.41 3.87 -26.31
C HIS A 107 2.77 3.50 -25.67
N GLY A 108 3.31 2.30 -25.94
CA GLY A 108 4.59 1.84 -25.39
C GLY A 108 4.53 1.47 -23.91
N ARG A 109 3.34 1.23 -23.36
CA ARG A 109 3.12 0.81 -21.96
C ARG A 109 3.91 -0.44 -21.64
N LYS A 110 4.57 -0.41 -20.47
CA LYS A 110 5.36 -1.54 -19.96
C LYS A 110 4.66 -2.15 -18.76
N VAL A 111 4.37 -3.45 -18.85
CA VAL A 111 3.81 -4.23 -17.76
C VAL A 111 4.88 -5.20 -17.26
N VAL A 112 5.16 -5.19 -15.96
CA VAL A 112 6.14 -6.07 -15.33
C VAL A 112 5.58 -6.65 -14.05
N SER A 113 5.90 -7.92 -13.75
CA SER A 113 5.51 -8.48 -12.45
C SER A 113 6.36 -7.88 -11.32
N PHE A 114 5.78 -7.78 -10.12
CA PHE A 114 6.46 -7.25 -8.93
C PHE A 114 7.78 -7.96 -8.65
N LYS A 115 7.81 -9.30 -8.71
CA LYS A 115 9.04 -10.09 -8.57
C LYS A 115 10.10 -9.75 -9.62
N LYS A 116 9.69 -9.59 -10.87
CA LYS A 116 10.61 -9.20 -11.95
C LYS A 116 11.14 -7.78 -11.73
N ALA A 117 10.31 -6.85 -11.27
CA ALA A 117 10.73 -5.49 -10.94
C ALA A 117 11.79 -5.51 -9.83
N LEU A 118 11.60 -6.29 -8.76
CA LEU A 118 12.59 -6.47 -7.70
C LEU A 118 13.91 -7.05 -8.25
N ALA A 119 13.84 -8.15 -9.01
CA ALA A 119 15.03 -8.79 -9.58
C ALA A 119 15.81 -7.88 -10.57
N LEU A 120 15.12 -6.99 -11.29
CA LEU A 120 15.75 -5.98 -12.13
C LEU A 120 16.42 -4.90 -11.28
N GLY A 121 15.81 -4.53 -10.15
CA GLY A 121 16.33 -3.55 -9.21
C GLY A 121 17.59 -4.02 -8.49
N GLU A 122 17.67 -5.29 -8.09
CA GLU A 122 18.85 -5.89 -7.44
C GLU A 122 20.14 -5.75 -8.26
N ARG A 123 20.02 -5.62 -9.58
CA ARG A 123 21.15 -5.49 -10.51
C ARG A 123 21.53 -4.04 -10.80
N ARG A 124 20.92 -3.08 -10.14
CA ARG A 124 21.11 -1.65 -10.39
C ARG A 124 21.43 -0.90 -9.11
N THR A 125 22.32 0.06 -9.22
CA THR A 125 22.56 1.02 -8.15
C THR A 125 21.47 2.08 -8.19
N LEU A 126 20.84 2.32 -7.05
CA LEU A 126 19.87 3.42 -6.91
C LEU A 126 20.64 4.74 -6.94
N ALA A 127 20.28 5.62 -7.86
CA ALA A 127 20.80 6.97 -7.89
C ALA A 127 20.36 7.74 -6.62
N PRO A 128 21.21 8.62 -6.06
CA PRO A 128 20.83 9.47 -4.93
C PRO A 128 19.59 10.31 -5.27
N SER A 129 18.61 10.29 -4.38
CA SER A 129 17.42 11.14 -4.53
C SER A 129 17.79 12.60 -4.26
N GLN A 130 17.21 13.51 -5.06
CA GLN A 130 17.28 14.95 -4.84
C GLN A 130 16.13 15.47 -3.95
N ALA A 131 15.28 14.58 -3.43
CA ALA A 131 14.17 14.95 -2.58
C ALA A 131 14.66 15.56 -1.26
N THR A 132 14.04 16.66 -0.86
CA THR A 132 14.26 17.36 0.40
C THR A 132 13.05 17.18 1.32
N LEU A 133 13.12 17.72 2.53
CA LEU A 133 11.95 17.71 3.43
C LEU A 133 10.76 18.48 2.87
N ASP A 134 10.98 19.44 1.99
CA ASP A 134 9.91 20.25 1.38
C ASP A 134 9.40 19.67 0.06
N SER A 135 10.05 18.62 -0.45
CA SER A 135 9.56 17.87 -1.60
C SER A 135 8.25 17.14 -1.28
N ILE A 136 7.37 17.02 -2.27
CA ILE A 136 6.11 16.28 -2.13
C ILE A 136 6.44 14.80 -1.96
N ALA A 137 5.90 14.18 -0.91
CA ALA A 137 6.01 12.75 -0.66
C ALA A 137 4.75 12.00 -1.09
N PHE A 138 3.57 12.56 -0.80
CA PHE A 138 2.30 11.91 -1.10
C PHE A 138 1.28 12.89 -1.68
N LEU A 139 0.45 12.37 -2.59
CA LEU A 139 -0.85 12.92 -2.90
C LEU A 139 -1.90 12.01 -2.26
N GLN A 140 -2.50 12.49 -1.17
CA GLN A 140 -3.47 11.72 -0.38
C GLN A 140 -4.88 12.14 -0.75
N TYR A 141 -5.58 11.31 -1.49
CA TYR A 141 -6.96 11.58 -1.89
C TYR A 141 -7.93 11.31 -0.75
N THR A 142 -8.86 12.23 -0.55
CA THR A 142 -9.93 12.10 0.43
C THR A 142 -11.29 12.17 -0.27
N GLY A 143 -12.25 11.37 0.18
CA GLY A 143 -13.63 11.50 -0.26
C GLY A 143 -14.16 12.85 0.18
N GLY A 144 -14.34 13.78 -0.76
CA GLY A 144 -14.96 15.07 -0.48
C GLY A 144 -16.45 14.90 -0.20
N THR A 145 -17.00 15.68 0.73
CA THR A 145 -18.45 15.75 0.98
C THR A 145 -19.24 16.38 -0.18
N THR A 146 -18.53 16.93 -1.18
CA THR A 146 -19.09 17.75 -2.25
C THR A 146 -18.88 17.22 -3.67
N GLY A 147 -18.51 15.95 -3.86
CA GLY A 147 -18.34 15.37 -5.22
C GLY A 147 -17.00 14.66 -5.44
N LEU A 148 -16.20 15.14 -6.40
CA LEU A 148 -14.94 14.50 -6.78
C LEU A 148 -13.90 14.56 -5.65
N SER A 149 -13.19 13.45 -5.44
CA SER A 149 -12.10 13.36 -4.47
C SER A 149 -10.98 14.33 -4.82
N LYS A 150 -10.37 14.95 -3.81
CA LYS A 150 -9.26 15.91 -3.95
C LYS A 150 -8.01 15.35 -3.30
N GLY A 151 -6.85 15.56 -3.92
CA GLY A 151 -5.55 15.14 -3.42
C GLY A 151 -4.93 16.18 -2.50
N ALA A 152 -4.83 15.87 -1.20
CA ALA A 152 -4.03 16.66 -0.27
C ALA A 152 -2.54 16.43 -0.54
N VAL A 153 -1.79 17.52 -0.67
CA VAL A 153 -0.34 17.49 -0.89
C VAL A 153 0.36 17.36 0.46
N LEU A 154 1.12 16.27 0.64
CA LEU A 154 1.89 16.01 1.84
C LEU A 154 3.38 15.97 1.49
N THR A 155 4.17 16.83 2.13
CA THR A 155 5.62 16.87 1.98
C THR A 155 6.30 15.80 2.85
N HIS A 156 7.56 15.49 2.57
CA HIS A 156 8.36 14.63 3.44
C HIS A 156 8.42 15.19 4.88
N ARG A 157 8.47 16.51 5.05
CA ARG A 157 8.42 17.17 6.36
C ARG A 157 7.14 16.82 7.13
N CYS A 158 5.98 16.87 6.46
CA CYS A 158 4.70 16.51 7.09
C CYS A 158 4.70 15.06 7.58
N ILE A 159 5.20 14.13 6.75
CA ILE A 159 5.24 12.70 7.08
C ILE A 159 6.20 12.41 8.23
N VAL A 160 7.41 13.00 8.17
CA VAL A 160 8.40 12.84 9.25
C VAL A 160 7.86 13.41 10.55
N ALA A 161 7.30 14.63 10.53
CA ALA A 161 6.73 15.26 11.72
C ALA A 161 5.60 14.40 12.32
N ALA A 162 4.65 13.93 11.50
CA ALA A 162 3.55 13.08 11.96
C ALA A 162 4.06 11.75 12.56
N THR A 163 5.09 11.15 11.95
CA THR A 163 5.69 9.90 12.47
C THR A 163 6.37 10.15 13.81
N LEU A 164 7.14 11.24 13.96
CA LEU A 164 7.80 11.60 15.22
C LEU A 164 6.81 11.97 16.32
N GLN A 165 5.73 12.68 15.99
CA GLN A 165 4.65 12.98 16.93
C GLN A 165 3.96 11.69 17.39
N ALA A 166 3.65 10.77 16.48
CA ALA A 166 3.09 9.46 16.83
C ALA A 166 4.06 8.66 17.72
N GLU A 167 5.36 8.67 17.44
CA GLU A 167 6.37 8.03 18.27
C GLU A 167 6.35 8.59 19.69
N ALA A 168 6.43 9.91 19.83
CA ALA A 168 6.40 10.57 21.15
C ALA A 168 5.10 10.27 21.93
N TRP A 169 3.96 10.23 21.23
CA TRP A 169 2.67 9.93 21.82
C TRP A 169 2.54 8.48 22.30
N PHE A 170 3.02 7.52 21.50
CA PHE A 170 2.89 6.10 21.83
C PHE A 170 4.02 5.57 22.74
N THR A 171 5.16 6.24 22.81
CA THR A 171 6.30 5.79 23.63
C THR A 171 5.91 5.47 25.10
N PRO A 172 5.15 6.30 25.83
CA PRO A 172 4.78 5.98 27.22
C PRO A 172 3.92 4.71 27.31
N ALA A 173 3.01 4.47 26.36
CA ALA A 173 2.18 3.27 26.33
C ALA A 173 3.00 2.02 25.99
N LEU A 174 3.99 2.15 25.12
CA LEU A 174 4.86 1.06 24.70
C LEU A 174 6.07 0.84 25.62
N ALA A 175 6.32 1.74 26.59
CA ALA A 175 7.42 1.60 27.54
C ALA A 175 7.40 0.28 28.32
N LYS A 176 6.21 -0.30 28.55
CA LYS A 176 6.04 -1.60 29.21
C LYS A 176 6.52 -2.79 28.36
N VAL A 177 6.68 -2.61 27.05
CA VAL A 177 7.19 -3.65 26.15
C VAL A 177 8.71 -3.82 26.31
N GLY A 178 9.40 -2.76 26.76
CA GLY A 178 10.86 -2.69 26.91
C GLY A 178 11.55 -2.52 25.55
N ASP A 179 11.80 -3.60 24.84
CA ASP A 179 12.39 -3.58 23.50
C ASP A 179 11.29 -3.42 22.43
N LEU A 180 11.23 -2.24 21.80
CA LEU A 180 10.21 -1.92 20.79
C LEU A 180 10.29 -2.80 19.54
N SER A 181 11.44 -3.43 19.26
CA SER A 181 11.57 -4.40 18.16
C SER A 181 10.69 -5.64 18.37
N ARG A 182 10.29 -5.91 19.60
CA ARG A 182 9.36 -6.99 19.97
C ARG A 182 7.90 -6.57 19.96
N ALA A 183 7.62 -5.27 19.80
CA ALA A 183 6.25 -4.80 19.68
C ALA A 183 5.63 -5.33 18.39
N ASN A 184 4.34 -5.66 18.43
CA ASN A 184 3.55 -6.02 17.28
C ASN A 184 2.27 -5.19 17.26
N SER A 185 2.02 -4.56 16.13
CA SER A 185 0.80 -3.79 15.88
C SER A 185 -0.05 -4.49 14.82
N ILE A 186 -1.36 -4.42 14.95
CA ILE A 186 -2.30 -4.95 13.96
C ILE A 186 -2.71 -3.82 13.01
N ALA A 187 -2.42 -3.96 11.72
CA ALA A 187 -2.87 -3.05 10.68
C ALA A 187 -4.21 -3.54 10.08
N ALA A 188 -5.31 -3.26 10.79
CA ALA A 188 -6.66 -3.53 10.32
C ALA A 188 -7.21 -2.38 9.46
N LEU A 189 -6.75 -1.15 9.70
CA LEU A 189 -7.10 0.00 8.86
C LEU A 189 -6.32 -0.03 7.54
N PRO A 190 -6.93 0.41 6.43
CA PRO A 190 -6.29 0.37 5.12
C PRO A 190 -5.03 1.25 5.05
N LEU A 191 -3.91 0.68 4.57
CA LEU A 191 -2.64 1.41 4.42
C LEU A 191 -2.68 2.54 3.38
N TYR A 192 -3.65 2.52 2.47
CA TYR A 192 -3.85 3.64 1.54
C TYR A 192 -4.47 4.88 2.22
N HIS A 193 -4.90 4.78 3.48
CA HIS A 193 -5.25 5.93 4.31
C HIS A 193 -4.07 6.38 5.16
N ILE A 194 -3.86 7.71 5.23
CA ILE A 194 -2.68 8.31 5.85
C ILE A 194 -2.50 7.92 7.32
N PHE A 195 -3.58 7.71 8.08
CA PHE A 195 -3.50 7.32 9.49
C PHE A 195 -2.82 5.93 9.64
N ALA A 196 -3.31 4.93 8.92
CA ALA A 196 -2.73 3.59 8.94
C ALA A 196 -1.30 3.57 8.36
N LEU A 197 -1.05 4.37 7.33
CA LEU A 197 0.27 4.52 6.73
C LEU A 197 1.27 5.12 7.73
N THR A 198 0.89 6.16 8.50
CA THR A 198 1.74 6.75 9.53
C THR A 198 2.14 5.72 10.58
N LEU A 199 1.21 4.85 10.99
CA LEU A 199 1.50 3.76 11.94
C LEU A 199 2.41 2.68 11.32
N CYS A 200 2.27 2.41 10.03
CA CYS A 200 3.18 1.53 9.31
C CYS A 200 4.62 2.13 9.26
N LEU A 201 4.74 3.40 8.97
CA LEU A 201 6.03 4.11 8.97
C LEU A 201 6.65 4.16 10.37
N LEU A 202 5.84 4.35 11.41
CA LEU A 202 6.27 4.27 12.79
C LEU A 202 6.82 2.87 13.13
N ALA A 203 6.11 1.81 12.74
CA ALA A 203 6.56 0.43 12.96
C ALA A 203 7.93 0.18 12.28
N ILE A 204 8.09 0.63 11.02
CA ILE A 204 9.37 0.53 10.30
C ILE A 204 10.48 1.30 11.04
N ARG A 205 10.20 2.52 11.50
CA ARG A 205 11.16 3.35 12.24
C ARG A 205 11.61 2.69 13.55
N GLN A 206 10.69 2.06 14.26
CA GLN A 206 10.95 1.39 15.54
C GLN A 206 11.56 -0.02 15.38
N GLY A 207 11.60 -0.57 14.15
CA GLY A 207 11.96 -1.96 13.90
C GLY A 207 10.92 -2.96 14.45
N SER A 208 9.71 -2.50 14.74
CA SER A 208 8.63 -3.32 15.29
C SER A 208 7.89 -4.11 14.22
N SER A 209 7.15 -5.15 14.65
CA SER A 209 6.36 -5.97 13.74
C SER A 209 5.01 -5.32 13.44
N LEU A 210 4.54 -5.51 12.21
CA LEU A 210 3.21 -5.09 11.78
C LEU A 210 2.48 -6.27 11.15
N THR A 211 1.42 -6.73 11.79
CA THR A 211 0.54 -7.78 11.26
C THR A 211 -0.49 -7.15 10.33
N LEU A 212 -0.36 -7.41 9.03
CA LEU A 212 -1.24 -6.85 8.01
C LEU A 212 -2.53 -7.66 7.88
N ILE A 213 -3.68 -6.99 7.91
CA ILE A 213 -5.00 -7.60 7.70
C ILE A 213 -5.54 -7.14 6.33
N PRO A 214 -5.52 -8.01 5.31
CA PRO A 214 -5.96 -7.63 3.96
C PRO A 214 -7.45 -7.33 3.86
N ASN A 215 -8.28 -8.04 4.64
CA ASN A 215 -9.72 -7.86 4.69
C ASN A 215 -10.24 -7.90 6.14
N PRO A 216 -10.31 -6.75 6.82
CA PRO A 216 -10.80 -6.69 8.20
C PRO A 216 -12.32 -6.93 8.33
N ARG A 217 -13.07 -6.94 7.21
CA ARG A 217 -14.52 -7.24 7.20
C ARG A 217 -14.81 -8.73 7.38
N ASP A 218 -13.85 -9.60 7.14
CA ASP A 218 -13.93 -11.03 7.45
C ASP A 218 -13.65 -11.23 8.96
N ILE A 219 -14.65 -10.89 9.78
CA ILE A 219 -14.53 -10.90 11.24
C ILE A 219 -14.06 -12.25 11.78
N PRO A 220 -14.57 -13.42 11.33
CA PRO A 220 -14.08 -14.70 11.83
C PRO A 220 -12.56 -14.88 11.62
N LYS A 221 -12.04 -14.58 10.44
CA LYS A 221 -10.60 -14.65 10.16
C LYS A 221 -9.80 -13.59 10.91
N PHE A 222 -10.35 -12.39 11.04
CA PHE A 222 -9.72 -11.34 11.82
C PHE A 222 -9.53 -11.76 13.29
N VAL A 223 -10.57 -12.26 13.92
CA VAL A 223 -10.51 -12.78 15.32
C VAL A 223 -9.53 -13.95 15.42
N GLU A 224 -9.48 -14.84 14.44
CA GLU A 224 -8.51 -15.93 14.41
C GLU A 224 -7.05 -15.41 14.41
N VAL A 225 -6.76 -14.37 13.63
CA VAL A 225 -5.43 -13.73 13.62
C VAL A 225 -5.10 -13.12 14.97
N LEU A 226 -6.04 -12.39 15.60
CA LEU A 226 -5.85 -11.79 16.92
C LEU A 226 -5.54 -12.85 18.00
N LYS A 227 -6.21 -14.01 17.95
CA LYS A 227 -5.95 -15.13 18.87
C LYS A 227 -4.57 -15.75 18.68
N LYS A 228 -4.08 -15.82 17.42
CA LYS A 228 -2.81 -16.48 17.09
C LYS A 228 -1.59 -15.57 17.18
N ARG A 229 -1.78 -14.25 17.12
CA ARG A 229 -0.70 -13.27 17.08
C ARG A 229 -0.82 -12.32 18.26
N PRO A 230 -0.03 -12.49 19.33
CA PRO A 230 0.05 -11.51 20.40
C PRO A 230 0.35 -10.12 19.83
N PHE A 231 -0.37 -9.12 20.28
CA PHE A 231 -0.19 -7.75 19.81
C PHE A 231 -0.23 -6.75 20.96
N HIS A 232 0.37 -5.59 20.75
CA HIS A 232 0.49 -4.52 21.73
C HIS A 232 -0.38 -3.31 21.33
N MET A 233 -0.64 -3.15 20.03
CA MET A 233 -1.47 -2.07 19.48
C MET A 233 -2.44 -2.58 18.42
N LEU A 234 -3.69 -2.13 18.51
CA LEU A 234 -4.73 -2.33 17.50
C LEU A 234 -5.40 -0.98 17.20
N PRO A 235 -4.82 -0.17 16.31
CA PRO A 235 -5.49 1.02 15.82
C PRO A 235 -6.70 0.64 14.98
N ALA A 236 -7.87 1.16 15.35
CA ALA A 236 -9.11 0.84 14.67
C ALA A 236 -10.09 2.01 14.75
N VAL A 237 -11.17 1.92 13.99
CA VAL A 237 -12.33 2.81 14.05
C VAL A 237 -13.49 2.11 14.74
N ASN A 238 -14.45 2.85 15.29
CA ASN A 238 -15.55 2.30 16.07
C ASN A 238 -16.31 1.18 15.35
N THR A 239 -16.45 1.27 14.04
CA THR A 239 -17.13 0.26 13.21
C THR A 239 -16.43 -1.10 13.19
N LEU A 240 -15.19 -1.19 13.64
CA LEU A 240 -14.49 -2.49 13.76
C LEU A 240 -14.77 -3.16 15.12
N PHE A 241 -15.17 -2.39 16.13
CA PHE A 241 -15.45 -2.88 17.48
C PHE A 241 -16.95 -3.17 17.74
N ASN A 242 -17.82 -2.70 16.85
CA ASN A 242 -19.27 -2.96 16.88
C ASN A 242 -19.61 -4.13 15.96
#